data_5e9ba7bb7147be1f545c66f5d5e680d1
#
_entry.id   5e9ba7bb7147be1f545c66f5d5e680d1
#
_cell.length_a   1.000
_cell.length_b   1.000
_cell.length_c   1.000
_cell.angle_alpha   90.00
_cell.angle_beta   90.00
_cell.angle_gamma   90.00
#
_symmetry.space_group_name_H-M   'P 1'
#
loop_
_entity.id
_entity.type
_entity.pdbx_description
1 polymer ?
#
loop_
_entity_poly.entity_id
_entity_poly.type
_entity_poly.pdbx_seq_one_letter_code
_entity_poly.pdbx_strand_id
1 'polypeptide(L)'
;GLEAIRMLESGVASAHDIDRAMELGYRHPMGPLRLTDLVGLDVRLRIARYLNAELGERFRPPALLERMVEEGKLGRKTGQGFYSW
;
A
#
# COMPACT_ATOMS: atom_id res chain seq x y z
N GLY A 1 -4.56 5.07 -1.82
CA GLY A 1 -3.46 4.28 -1.90
C GLY A 1 -2.16 4.63 -1.22
N LEU A 2 -1.37 5.52 -1.80
CA LEU A 2 -0.03 5.81 -1.25
C LEU A 2 -0.07 6.46 0.11
N GLU A 3 -1.09 7.27 0.38
CA GLU A 3 -1.24 7.93 1.68
C GLU A 3 -1.40 6.91 2.81
N ALA A 4 -2.17 5.86 2.58
CA ALA A 4 -2.35 4.80 3.57
C ALA A 4 -1.03 4.09 3.87
N ILE A 5 -0.20 3.85 2.85
CA ILE A 5 1.11 3.24 3.02
C ILE A 5 2.04 4.17 3.81
N ARG A 6 1.99 5.48 3.56
CA ARG A 6 2.76 6.46 4.33
C ARG A 6 2.35 6.50 5.80
N MET A 7 1.05 6.39 6.07
CA MET A 7 0.56 6.32 7.45
C MET A 7 1.10 5.09 8.18
N LEU A 8 1.12 3.95 7.51
CA LEU A 8 1.68 2.73 8.06
C LEU A 8 3.18 2.89 8.31
N GLU A 9 3.90 3.44 7.33
CA GLU A 9 5.34 3.67 7.41
C GLU A 9 5.70 4.55 8.61
N SER A 10 4.91 5.59 8.86
CA SER A 10 5.15 6.53 9.95
C SER A 10 4.79 5.98 11.34
N GLY A 11 4.18 4.80 11.39
CA GLY A 11 3.82 4.18 12.66
C GLY A 11 2.61 4.80 13.35
N VAL A 12 1.79 5.56 12.61
CA VAL A 12 0.60 6.22 13.18
C VAL A 12 -0.44 5.19 13.61
N ALA A 13 -0.60 4.11 12.84
CA ALA A 13 -1.57 3.07 13.12
C ALA A 13 -1.16 1.76 12.43
N SER A 14 -1.76 0.65 12.83
CA SER A 14 -1.55 -0.63 12.17
C SER A 14 -2.24 -0.67 10.81
N ALA A 15 -1.85 -1.64 9.96
CA ALA A 15 -2.51 -1.84 8.67
C ALA A 15 -4.01 -2.07 8.84
N HIS A 16 -4.38 -2.91 9.84
CA HIS A 16 -5.77 -3.20 10.14
C HIS A 16 -6.55 -1.95 10.51
N ASP A 17 -5.98 -1.10 11.38
CA ASP A 17 -6.65 0.13 11.84
C ASP A 17 -6.81 1.14 10.72
N ILE A 18 -5.80 1.28 9.87
CA ILE A 18 -5.86 2.18 8.71
C ILE A 18 -6.97 1.73 7.76
N ASP A 19 -7.00 0.44 7.43
CA ASP A 19 -8.02 -0.10 6.52
C ASP A 19 -9.42 0.04 7.11
N ARG A 20 -9.57 -0.23 8.41
CA ARG A 20 -10.86 -0.10 9.08
C ARG A 20 -11.37 1.34 9.05
N ALA A 21 -10.50 2.29 9.31
CA ALA A 21 -10.86 3.71 9.26
C ALA A 21 -11.32 4.12 7.84
N MET A 22 -10.64 3.64 6.82
CA MET A 22 -10.99 3.95 5.44
C MET A 22 -12.31 3.30 5.02
N GLU A 23 -12.55 2.05 5.45
CA GLU A 23 -13.82 1.36 5.20
C GLU A 23 -14.99 2.11 5.82
N LEU A 24 -14.84 2.52 7.09
CA LEU A 24 -15.91 3.19 7.83
C LEU A 24 -16.06 4.67 7.47
N GLY A 25 -14.94 5.37 7.35
CA GLY A 25 -14.96 6.82 7.10
C GLY A 25 -15.33 7.20 5.68
N TYR A 26 -14.90 6.40 4.71
CA TYR A 26 -15.07 6.70 3.29
C TYR A 26 -15.98 5.68 2.59
N ARG A 27 -16.55 4.75 3.33
CA ARG A 27 -17.46 3.72 2.81
C ARG A 27 -16.82 2.86 1.71
N HIS A 28 -15.52 2.61 1.83
CA HIS A 28 -14.85 1.69 0.92
C HIS A 28 -15.25 0.25 1.23
N PRO A 29 -15.52 -0.58 0.22
CA PRO A 29 -15.84 -1.98 0.46
C PRO A 29 -14.66 -2.78 1.00
N MET A 30 -13.43 -2.28 0.77
CA MET A 30 -12.20 -2.89 1.24
C MET A 30 -11.18 -1.78 1.48
N GLY A 31 -10.40 -1.89 2.56
CA GLY A 31 -9.39 -0.93 2.88
C GLY A 31 -8.25 -0.91 1.86
N PRO A 32 -7.55 0.23 1.72
CA PRO A 32 -6.54 0.42 0.66
C PRO A 32 -5.32 -0.51 0.81
N LEU A 33 -4.91 -0.86 2.03
CA LEU A 33 -3.75 -1.73 2.21
C LEU A 33 -4.08 -3.18 1.86
N ARG A 34 -5.28 -3.64 2.25
CA ARG A 34 -5.74 -4.97 1.87
C ARG A 34 -5.93 -5.08 0.37
N LEU A 35 -6.49 -4.04 -0.26
CA LEU A 35 -6.66 -4.00 -1.71
C LEU A 35 -5.30 -4.05 -2.41
N THR A 36 -4.30 -3.35 -1.89
CA THR A 36 -2.95 -3.38 -2.44
C THR A 36 -2.37 -4.79 -2.39
N ASP A 37 -2.62 -5.52 -1.29
CA ASP A 37 -2.18 -6.93 -1.19
C ASP A 37 -2.84 -7.81 -2.25
N LEU A 38 -4.10 -7.56 -2.58
CA LEU A 38 -4.80 -8.34 -3.61
C LEU A 38 -4.28 -8.03 -5.01
N VAL A 39 -4.00 -6.77 -5.30
CA VAL A 39 -3.48 -6.32 -6.60
C VAL A 39 -2.02 -6.73 -6.77
N GLY A 40 -1.24 -6.62 -5.71
CA GLY A 40 0.20 -6.86 -5.70
C GLY A 40 0.98 -5.58 -5.46
N LEU A 41 1.89 -5.62 -4.48
CA LEU A 41 2.71 -4.47 -4.13
C LEU A 41 3.65 -4.08 -5.28
N ASP A 42 4.11 -5.06 -6.05
CA ASP A 42 4.95 -4.81 -7.22
C ASP A 42 4.21 -4.01 -8.29
N VAL A 43 2.95 -4.35 -8.54
CA VAL A 43 2.10 -3.61 -9.49
C VAL A 43 1.89 -2.18 -8.98
N ARG A 44 1.59 -2.04 -7.70
CA ARG A 44 1.38 -0.73 -7.08
C ARG A 44 2.63 0.14 -7.16
N LEU A 45 3.80 -0.45 -6.91
CA LEU A 45 5.06 0.27 -6.99
C LEU A 45 5.34 0.74 -8.42
N ARG A 46 5.10 -0.10 -9.41
CA ARG A 46 5.29 0.25 -10.82
C ARG A 46 4.41 1.44 -11.22
N ILE A 47 3.15 1.40 -10.82
CA ILE A 47 2.20 2.50 -11.10
C ILE A 47 2.67 3.79 -10.42
N ALA A 48 3.08 3.71 -9.16
CA ALA A 48 3.54 4.88 -8.42
C ALA A 48 4.79 5.50 -9.07
N ARG A 49 5.73 4.68 -9.51
CA ARG A 49 6.93 5.15 -10.20
C ARG A 49 6.58 5.85 -11.52
N TYR A 50 5.65 5.29 -12.27
CA TYR A 50 5.19 5.91 -13.51
C TYR A 50 4.56 7.27 -13.23
N LEU A 51 3.65 7.35 -12.28
CA LEU A 51 2.97 8.60 -11.93
C LEU A 51 3.94 9.63 -11.37
N ASN A 52 4.93 9.21 -10.59
CA ASN A 52 5.96 10.11 -10.07
C ASN A 52 6.76 10.75 -11.20
N ALA A 53 7.15 9.96 -12.21
CA ALA A 53 7.89 10.45 -13.36
C ALA A 53 7.06 11.43 -14.20
N GLU A 54 5.76 11.17 -14.36
CA GLU A 54 4.90 11.97 -15.22
C GLU A 54 4.25 13.15 -14.53
N LEU A 55 3.85 13.00 -13.27
CA LEU A 55 3.02 13.97 -12.56
C LEU A 55 3.65 14.59 -11.32
N GLY A 56 4.82 14.11 -10.89
CA GLY A 56 5.60 14.76 -9.83
C GLY A 56 5.57 14.06 -8.48
N GLU A 57 6.19 14.72 -7.51
CA GLU A 57 6.59 14.16 -6.22
C GLU A 57 5.47 13.62 -5.34
N ARG A 58 4.25 14.12 -5.51
CA ARG A 58 3.13 13.62 -4.70
C ARG A 58 2.82 12.14 -4.95
N PHE A 59 3.33 11.58 -6.06
CA PHE A 59 3.18 10.17 -6.41
C PHE A 59 4.43 9.36 -6.08
N ARG A 60 5.39 9.95 -5.40
CA ARG A 60 6.63 9.28 -5.02
C ARG A 60 6.30 8.06 -4.14
N PRO A 61 6.81 6.86 -4.51
CA PRO A 61 6.56 5.68 -3.70
C PRO A 61 7.16 5.81 -2.31
N PRO A 62 6.41 5.44 -1.25
CA PRO A 62 6.98 5.37 0.08
C PRO A 62 8.10 4.33 0.15
N ALA A 63 9.12 4.59 0.96
CA ALA A 63 10.24 3.66 1.14
C ALA A 63 9.78 2.28 1.61
N LEU A 64 8.75 2.22 2.45
CA LEU A 64 8.18 0.97 2.91
C LEU A 64 7.72 0.10 1.74
N LEU A 65 7.04 0.69 0.75
CA LEU A 65 6.56 -0.04 -0.41
C LEU A 65 7.73 -0.61 -1.22
N GLU A 66 8.76 0.20 -1.47
CA GLU A 66 9.95 -0.25 -2.18
C GLU A 66 10.66 -1.39 -1.45
N ARG A 67 10.81 -1.27 -0.14
CA ARG A 67 11.47 -2.29 0.68
C ARG A 67 10.70 -3.61 0.68
N MET A 68 9.39 -3.56 0.81
CA MET A 68 8.57 -4.77 0.82
C MET A 68 8.64 -5.50 -0.53
N VAL A 69 8.65 -4.76 -1.63
CA VAL A 69 8.79 -5.37 -2.95
C VAL A 69 10.16 -6.05 -3.10
N GLU A 70 11.24 -5.40 -2.63
CA GLU A 70 12.57 -5.98 -2.64
C GLU A 70 12.63 -7.27 -1.82
N GLU A 71 11.91 -7.32 -0.71
CA GLU A 71 11.87 -8.50 0.17
C GLU A 71 10.94 -9.60 -0.35
N GLY A 72 10.27 -9.38 -1.48
CA GLY A 72 9.35 -10.36 -2.05
C GLY A 72 8.00 -10.43 -1.36
N LYS A 73 7.65 -9.44 -0.57
CA LYS A 73 6.36 -9.36 0.12
C LYS A 73 5.37 -8.61 -0.78
N LEU A 74 4.81 -9.34 -1.74
CA LEU A 74 4.00 -8.75 -2.79
C LEU A 74 2.50 -8.79 -2.51
N GLY A 75 2.10 -9.37 -1.37
CA GLY A 75 0.73 -9.49 -0.99
C GLY A 75 0.23 -10.93 -1.06
N ARG A 76 -1.03 -11.11 -1.42
CA ARG A 76 -1.67 -12.43 -1.45
C ARG A 76 -0.91 -13.43 -2.32
N LYS A 77 -0.41 -13.01 -3.47
CA LYS A 77 0.26 -13.92 -4.41
C LYS A 77 1.57 -14.52 -3.88
N THR A 78 2.16 -13.89 -2.86
CA THR A 78 3.37 -14.42 -2.21
C THR A 78 3.12 -14.89 -0.78
N GLY A 79 1.86 -14.83 -0.33
CA GLY A 79 1.48 -15.23 1.02
C GLY A 79 1.68 -14.17 2.09
N GLN A 80 2.33 -13.07 1.75
CA GLN A 80 2.55 -11.97 2.68
C GLN A 80 2.71 -10.64 1.95
N GLY A 81 2.02 -9.62 2.47
CA GLY A 81 2.15 -8.24 2.08
C GLY A 81 2.00 -7.41 3.34
N PHE A 82 1.08 -6.43 3.34
CA PHE A 82 0.74 -5.72 4.57
C PHE A 82 0.02 -6.64 5.56
N TYR A 83 -0.57 -7.71 5.05
CA TYR A 83 -1.21 -8.77 5.83
C TYR A 83 -0.57 -10.11 5.52
N SER A 84 -0.84 -11.10 6.36
CA SER A 84 -0.51 -12.51 6.09
C SER A 84 -1.72 -13.18 5.41
N TRP A 85 -1.44 -13.99 4.40
CA TRP A 85 -2.48 -14.62 3.57
C TRP A 85 -2.39 -16.15 3.55
#